data_e5f961169bffc4bccd66adcada1635dc
#
_entry.id   e5f961169bffc4bccd66adcada1635dc
#
_cell.length_a   1.000
_cell.length_b   1.000
_cell.length_c   1.000
_cell.angle_alpha   90.00
_cell.angle_beta   90.00
_cell.angle_gamma   90.00
#
_symmetry.space_group_name_H-M   'P 1'
#
loop_
_entity.id
_entity.type
_entity.pdbx_description
1 polymer ?
#
loop_
_entity_poly.entity_id
_entity_poly.type
_entity_poly.pdbx_seq_one_letter_code
_entity_poly.pdbx_strand_id
1 'polypeptide(L)'
;MWFVQAGLRASSISRNFTVSRSSKYSSCSKANNMPIQSIKARQIYDSRGNPTVEVDLVTENGLFRAAVPSGASTGVHEALELRDNDKSKYHGKSVFKAVDNINKIIAPQLIKANLEVTQQVDIDNLLLKIDGTPNKSTLGANAILGVSLAVCKAGAVKKGIPLYKYIAELAGNPEIILPVPAFNVINGGSHAGNKLAMQEFMILPVGAANFTEAMKMGSEVYHYLKAGIKKKFGLDATAVGDEGGFAPNILDNKEALNLIIDAIKTAGYEGKIKIGMDVAASEFFKDGKYDLDFKNPASDPSKFLEPQALQNLYLDFVKEFPIVSIEDPFDQDDWASWTSITAATPIQIVGDDLTVTNPIRIQKAVDSKACNCLLLKVNQIGSVTESINAHKLAKSNGWGTMVSHRSGETEDTFIADLVVGLSTGQIKTGAPCRSERLAKYNQILRIEEELGAAAKYAGEKFRNPTA
;
A
#
# COMPACT_ATOMS: atom_id res chain seq x y z
N MET A 1 -33.00 -42.52 -33.70
CA MET A 1 -34.02 -42.41 -34.74
C MET A 1 -34.52 -40.96 -34.66
N TRP A 2 -34.18 -40.07 -35.54
CA TRP A 2 -34.22 -39.87 -36.96
C TRP A 2 -33.12 -38.90 -37.39
N PHE A 3 -32.34 -39.30 -38.40
CA PHE A 3 -31.45 -38.47 -39.21
C PHE A 3 -32.28 -37.71 -40.26
N VAL A 4 -31.99 -36.43 -40.53
CA VAL A 4 -32.18 -35.85 -41.85
C VAL A 4 -30.94 -35.01 -42.19
N GLN A 5 -30.17 -35.47 -43.18
CA GLN A 5 -29.17 -34.72 -43.95
C GLN A 5 -29.89 -33.88 -45.00
N ALA A 6 -29.48 -32.66 -45.15
CA ALA A 6 -29.73 -31.92 -46.42
C ALA A 6 -28.45 -31.18 -46.79
N GLY A 7 -27.79 -31.66 -47.80
CA GLY A 7 -26.71 -30.99 -48.52
C GLY A 7 -27.23 -29.96 -49.47
N LEU A 8 -26.54 -28.84 -49.59
CA LEU A 8 -26.72 -27.86 -50.66
C LEU A 8 -25.37 -27.43 -51.23
N ARG A 9 -25.31 -27.45 -52.53
CA ARG A 9 -24.17 -27.27 -53.44
C ARG A 9 -23.65 -25.83 -53.42
N ALA A 10 -22.35 -25.69 -53.58
CA ALA A 10 -21.65 -24.48 -53.90
C ALA A 10 -21.95 -24.06 -55.34
N SER A 11 -22.27 -22.78 -55.57
CA SER A 11 -22.15 -22.11 -56.86
C SER A 11 -21.26 -20.90 -56.70
N SER A 12 -20.12 -20.96 -57.35
CA SER A 12 -19.15 -19.87 -57.52
C SER A 12 -19.68 -18.79 -58.42
N ILE A 13 -19.76 -17.55 -57.94
CA ILE A 13 -19.88 -16.37 -58.79
C ILE A 13 -18.74 -15.42 -58.44
N SER A 14 -17.72 -15.42 -59.30
CA SER A 14 -16.64 -14.41 -59.29
C SER A 14 -17.18 -13.10 -59.84
N ARG A 15 -17.21 -12.05 -59.04
CA ARG A 15 -17.31 -10.67 -59.54
C ARG A 15 -16.02 -9.92 -59.22
N ASN A 16 -15.30 -9.66 -60.29
CA ASN A 16 -14.16 -8.73 -60.32
C ASN A 16 -14.66 -7.31 -60.01
N PHE A 17 -14.27 -6.74 -58.89
CA PHE A 17 -14.37 -5.31 -58.63
C PHE A 17 -12.99 -4.68 -58.79
N THR A 18 -12.81 -3.97 -59.88
CA THR A 18 -11.67 -3.07 -60.10
C THR A 18 -11.89 -1.82 -59.27
N VAL A 19 -11.12 -1.66 -58.15
CA VAL A 19 -11.13 -0.42 -57.38
C VAL A 19 -10.02 0.46 -57.93
N SER A 20 -10.41 1.57 -58.58
CA SER A 20 -9.50 2.64 -58.98
C SER A 20 -8.94 3.34 -57.76
N ARG A 21 -7.64 3.27 -57.58
CA ARG A 21 -6.90 4.08 -56.59
C ARG A 21 -6.85 5.53 -57.03
N SER A 22 -7.69 6.39 -56.49
CA SER A 22 -7.46 7.83 -56.53
C SER A 22 -6.61 8.21 -55.29
N SER A 23 -5.34 8.48 -55.55
CA SER A 23 -4.41 9.10 -54.60
C SER A 23 -4.82 10.55 -54.38
N LYS A 24 -5.44 10.84 -53.21
CA LYS A 24 -5.48 12.18 -52.62
C LYS A 24 -5.50 11.99 -51.10
N TYR A 25 -4.36 11.65 -50.54
CA TYR A 25 -4.11 11.98 -49.13
C TYR A 25 -3.33 13.30 -49.12
N SER A 26 -4.11 14.34 -48.97
CA SER A 26 -3.70 15.66 -48.56
C SER A 26 -2.91 15.59 -47.25
N SER A 27 -1.83 16.33 -47.23
CA SER A 27 -0.99 16.69 -46.10
C SER A 27 -1.76 16.66 -44.76
N CYS A 28 -1.56 15.58 -43.99
CA CYS A 28 -1.88 15.61 -42.59
C CYS A 28 -0.90 16.58 -41.93
N SER A 29 -1.43 17.69 -41.46
CA SER A 29 -0.75 18.62 -40.56
C SER A 29 0.06 17.80 -39.51
N LYS A 30 1.32 18.20 -39.29
CA LYS A 30 2.12 17.71 -38.16
C LYS A 30 1.24 17.90 -36.91
N ALA A 31 0.54 16.86 -36.45
CA ALA A 31 -0.02 16.82 -35.13
C ALA A 31 1.17 17.06 -34.21
N ASN A 32 1.12 18.10 -33.43
CA ASN A 32 2.11 18.34 -32.37
C ASN A 32 2.14 17.06 -31.53
N ASN A 33 3.20 16.28 -31.69
CA ASN A 33 3.41 15.01 -30.98
C ASN A 33 3.82 15.34 -29.55
N MET A 34 2.86 15.83 -28.75
CA MET A 34 3.11 16.12 -27.34
C MET A 34 3.14 14.81 -26.56
N PRO A 35 4.17 14.57 -25.75
CA PRO A 35 4.31 13.34 -24.96
C PRO A 35 3.10 13.10 -24.05
N ILE A 36 2.59 14.18 -23.42
CA ILE A 36 1.37 14.19 -22.63
C ILE A 36 0.33 15.02 -23.38
N GLN A 37 -0.74 14.37 -23.83
CA GLN A 37 -1.82 15.02 -24.60
C GLN A 37 -2.84 15.71 -23.69
N SER A 38 -3.19 15.09 -22.57
CA SER A 38 -4.08 15.67 -21.57
C SER A 38 -3.89 15.03 -20.20
N ILE A 39 -4.21 15.81 -19.17
CA ILE A 39 -4.33 15.35 -17.79
C ILE A 39 -5.65 15.87 -17.25
N LYS A 40 -6.47 14.99 -16.66
CA LYS A 40 -7.74 15.34 -16.07
C LYS A 40 -7.92 14.61 -14.75
N ALA A 41 -8.19 15.35 -13.69
CA ALA A 41 -8.51 14.79 -12.38
C ALA A 41 -10.02 14.88 -12.10
N ARG A 42 -10.46 13.97 -11.24
CA ARG A 42 -11.81 13.95 -10.66
C ARG A 42 -11.78 13.45 -9.22
N GLN A 43 -12.87 13.73 -8.51
CA GLN A 43 -13.14 13.10 -7.23
C GLN A 43 -13.79 11.73 -7.48
N ILE A 44 -13.29 10.72 -6.77
CA ILE A 44 -13.90 9.39 -6.62
C ILE A 44 -14.05 9.07 -5.13
N TYR A 45 -14.39 7.85 -4.76
CA TYR A 45 -14.58 7.44 -3.37
C TYR A 45 -13.64 6.30 -2.99
N ASP A 46 -13.07 6.38 -1.79
CA ASP A 46 -12.28 5.32 -1.20
C ASP A 46 -13.15 4.20 -0.59
N SER A 47 -12.53 3.14 -0.07
CA SER A 47 -13.19 1.99 0.53
C SER A 47 -14.03 2.31 1.79
N ARG A 48 -13.89 3.52 2.33
CA ARG A 48 -14.68 4.03 3.45
C ARG A 48 -15.81 4.96 3.00
N GLY A 49 -15.96 5.19 1.68
CA GLY A 49 -16.92 6.13 1.10
C GLY A 49 -16.50 7.59 1.24
N ASN A 50 -15.25 7.88 1.59
CA ASN A 50 -14.73 9.25 1.60
C ASN A 50 -14.20 9.65 0.21
N PRO A 51 -14.33 10.93 -0.17
CA PRO A 51 -13.75 11.43 -1.41
C PRO A 51 -12.22 11.26 -1.46
N THR A 52 -11.71 10.91 -2.64
CA THR A 52 -10.28 10.92 -2.96
C THR A 52 -10.05 11.33 -4.42
N VAL A 53 -8.78 11.51 -4.79
CA VAL A 53 -8.37 11.99 -6.11
C VAL A 53 -8.11 10.82 -7.07
N GLU A 54 -8.65 10.92 -8.29
CA GLU A 54 -8.27 10.08 -9.43
C GLU A 54 -7.80 10.95 -10.58
N VAL A 55 -6.74 10.49 -11.26
CA VAL A 55 -6.12 11.19 -12.40
C VAL A 55 -6.14 10.31 -13.64
N ASP A 56 -6.62 10.87 -14.74
CA ASP A 56 -6.47 10.34 -16.09
C ASP A 56 -5.38 11.12 -16.83
N LEU A 57 -4.36 10.45 -17.30
CA LEU A 57 -3.31 10.97 -18.16
C LEU A 57 -3.39 10.30 -19.52
N VAL A 58 -3.41 11.07 -20.60
CA VAL A 58 -3.52 10.57 -21.98
C VAL A 58 -2.23 10.88 -22.74
N THR A 59 -1.70 9.86 -23.40
CA THR A 59 -0.59 9.94 -24.35
C THR A 59 -1.00 9.33 -25.71
N GLU A 60 -0.09 9.28 -26.66
CA GLU A 60 -0.30 8.52 -27.90
C GLU A 60 -0.59 7.03 -27.66
N ASN A 61 -0.12 6.48 -26.52
CA ASN A 61 -0.25 5.06 -26.20
C ASN A 61 -1.56 4.75 -25.43
N GLY A 62 -2.39 5.74 -25.19
CA GLY A 62 -3.69 5.58 -24.55
C GLY A 62 -3.86 6.34 -23.25
N LEU A 63 -4.82 5.88 -22.44
CA LEU A 63 -5.21 6.48 -21.16
C LEU A 63 -4.58 5.71 -19.99
N PHE A 64 -3.99 6.46 -19.07
CA PHE A 64 -3.38 5.94 -17.84
C PHE A 64 -4.07 6.56 -16.63
N ARG A 65 -4.67 5.71 -15.83
CA ARG A 65 -5.46 6.10 -14.66
C ARG A 65 -4.74 5.74 -13.37
N ALA A 66 -4.75 6.65 -12.40
CA ALA A 66 -4.25 6.41 -11.05
C ALA A 66 -5.18 7.04 -10.01
N ALA A 67 -5.38 6.33 -8.90
CA ALA A 67 -6.15 6.81 -7.77
C ALA A 67 -5.27 6.86 -6.51
N VAL A 68 -5.54 7.83 -5.63
CA VAL A 68 -4.72 8.11 -4.45
C VAL A 68 -5.39 7.53 -3.21
N PRO A 69 -4.68 6.76 -2.37
CA PRO A 69 -5.20 6.28 -1.10
C PRO A 69 -5.22 7.38 -0.03
N SER A 70 -5.97 7.15 1.07
CA SER A 70 -6.13 8.10 2.17
C SER A 70 -6.05 7.40 3.53
N GLY A 71 -5.32 7.96 4.49
CA GLY A 71 -5.20 7.42 5.85
C GLY A 71 -6.41 7.69 6.74
N ALA A 72 -6.59 6.88 7.81
CA ALA A 72 -7.46 7.18 8.94
C ALA A 72 -6.63 7.77 10.10
N SER A 73 -5.62 7.04 10.56
CA SER A 73 -4.53 7.56 11.38
C SER A 73 -3.49 8.19 10.45
N THR A 74 -3.01 9.38 10.79
CA THR A 74 -2.01 10.10 9.99
C THR A 74 -0.95 10.66 10.91
N GLY A 75 0.31 10.34 10.63
CA GLY A 75 1.45 10.94 11.30
C GLY A 75 1.46 12.46 11.10
N VAL A 76 1.73 13.21 12.16
CA VAL A 76 1.71 14.70 12.09
C VAL A 76 2.75 15.26 11.12
N HIS A 77 3.72 14.47 10.72
CA HIS A 77 4.81 14.84 9.82
C HIS A 77 4.60 14.39 8.36
N GLU A 78 3.46 13.79 8.03
CA GLU A 78 3.12 13.43 6.64
C GLU A 78 3.01 14.66 5.74
N ALA A 79 3.30 14.48 4.44
CA ALA A 79 2.96 15.48 3.44
C ALA A 79 1.44 15.70 3.40
N LEU A 80 1.01 16.95 3.15
CA LEU A 80 -0.37 17.35 3.32
C LEU A 80 -1.30 16.71 2.30
N GLU A 81 -2.22 15.88 2.76
CA GLU A 81 -3.40 15.50 1.99
C GLU A 81 -4.37 16.71 1.96
N LEU A 82 -4.49 17.36 0.81
CA LEU A 82 -5.30 18.56 0.69
C LEU A 82 -6.78 18.23 0.67
N ARG A 83 -7.50 18.64 1.72
CA ARG A 83 -8.95 18.55 1.90
C ARG A 83 -9.57 19.94 1.86
N ASP A 84 -10.82 20.06 1.39
CA ASP A 84 -11.48 21.37 1.27
C ASP A 84 -11.86 21.98 2.63
N ASN A 85 -12.06 21.14 3.65
CA ASN A 85 -12.46 21.51 5.01
C ASN A 85 -13.82 22.25 5.10
N ASP A 86 -14.61 22.20 4.03
CA ASP A 86 -15.97 22.74 3.98
C ASP A 86 -16.94 21.71 4.58
N LYS A 87 -17.31 21.87 5.84
CA LYS A 87 -18.19 20.94 6.57
C LYS A 87 -19.58 20.79 5.97
N SER A 88 -20.00 21.72 5.10
CA SER A 88 -21.27 21.61 4.37
C SER A 88 -21.26 20.55 3.25
N LYS A 89 -20.06 20.08 2.86
CA LYS A 89 -19.85 19.09 1.81
C LYS A 89 -18.97 17.94 2.32
N TYR A 90 -19.46 16.71 2.20
CA TYR A 90 -18.70 15.51 2.60
C TYR A 90 -18.07 15.62 4.00
N HIS A 91 -18.72 16.30 4.94
CA HIS A 91 -18.21 16.54 6.29
C HIS A 91 -16.83 17.19 6.35
N GLY A 92 -16.47 18.00 5.33
CA GLY A 92 -15.16 18.63 5.20
C GLY A 92 -14.12 17.81 4.43
N LYS A 93 -14.46 16.59 4.01
CA LYS A 93 -13.52 15.64 3.40
C LYS A 93 -13.45 15.71 1.87
N SER A 94 -14.14 16.64 1.21
CA SER A 94 -14.05 16.80 -0.25
C SER A 94 -12.64 17.19 -0.70
N VAL A 95 -12.29 16.88 -1.97
CA VAL A 95 -10.96 17.08 -2.56
C VAL A 95 -11.00 17.96 -3.81
N PHE A 96 -12.00 18.84 -3.92
CA PHE A 96 -12.18 19.68 -5.11
C PHE A 96 -11.00 20.64 -5.33
N LYS A 97 -10.39 21.19 -4.26
CA LYS A 97 -9.18 22.01 -4.37
C LYS A 97 -8.02 21.24 -4.99
N ALA A 98 -7.78 20.00 -4.55
CA ALA A 98 -6.74 19.15 -5.12
C ALA A 98 -7.02 18.83 -6.59
N VAL A 99 -8.27 18.50 -6.94
CA VAL A 99 -8.72 18.28 -8.31
C VAL A 99 -8.52 19.54 -9.18
N ASP A 100 -8.90 20.71 -8.68
CA ASP A 100 -8.70 21.99 -9.36
C ASP A 100 -7.21 22.30 -9.55
N ASN A 101 -6.36 22.04 -8.55
CA ASN A 101 -4.92 22.21 -8.67
C ASN A 101 -4.34 21.35 -9.79
N ILE A 102 -4.80 20.11 -9.92
CA ILE A 102 -4.38 19.27 -11.04
C ILE A 102 -4.85 19.85 -12.38
N ASN A 103 -6.16 20.15 -12.51
CA ASN A 103 -6.76 20.52 -13.78
C ASN A 103 -6.33 21.91 -14.25
N LYS A 104 -6.14 22.87 -13.33
CA LYS A 104 -5.92 24.29 -13.64
C LYS A 104 -4.46 24.71 -13.51
N ILE A 105 -3.64 24.01 -12.71
CA ILE A 105 -2.25 24.41 -12.44
C ILE A 105 -1.28 23.37 -12.96
N ILE A 106 -1.36 22.10 -12.50
CA ILE A 106 -0.39 21.06 -12.85
C ILE A 106 -0.49 20.69 -14.33
N ALA A 107 -1.68 20.35 -14.83
CA ALA A 107 -1.86 19.87 -16.18
C ALA A 107 -1.35 20.86 -17.24
N PRO A 108 -1.71 22.17 -17.23
CA PRO A 108 -1.18 23.12 -18.20
C PRO A 108 0.36 23.25 -18.14
N GLN A 109 0.95 23.21 -16.95
CA GLN A 109 2.40 23.34 -16.79
C GLN A 109 3.18 22.12 -17.28
N LEU A 110 2.70 20.90 -16.97
CA LEU A 110 3.31 19.67 -17.48
C LEU A 110 3.20 19.55 -19.00
N ILE A 111 2.04 19.85 -19.57
CA ILE A 111 1.85 19.85 -21.04
C ILE A 111 2.81 20.84 -21.69
N LYS A 112 2.93 22.07 -21.12
CA LYS A 112 3.84 23.10 -21.62
C LYS A 112 5.32 22.69 -21.48
N ALA A 113 5.68 21.96 -20.43
CA ALA A 113 7.06 21.49 -20.20
C ALA A 113 7.51 20.48 -21.25
N ASN A 114 6.57 19.82 -21.93
CA ASN A 114 6.82 18.87 -23.01
C ASN A 114 7.82 17.76 -22.66
N LEU A 115 7.80 17.30 -21.40
CA LEU A 115 8.63 16.20 -20.90
C LEU A 115 8.06 14.86 -21.33
N GLU A 116 8.93 13.90 -21.69
CA GLU A 116 8.55 12.52 -21.97
C GLU A 116 8.08 11.83 -20.67
N VAL A 117 7.04 11.00 -20.75
CA VAL A 117 6.52 10.26 -19.58
C VAL A 117 7.54 9.29 -18.95
N THR A 118 8.62 8.99 -19.68
CA THR A 118 9.77 8.22 -19.17
C THR A 118 10.74 9.04 -18.31
N GLN A 119 10.60 10.36 -18.29
CA GLN A 119 11.39 11.28 -17.45
C GLN A 119 10.72 11.47 -16.08
N GLN A 120 10.44 10.37 -15.39
CA GLN A 120 9.72 10.37 -14.09
C GLN A 120 10.33 11.37 -13.09
N VAL A 121 11.66 11.35 -12.95
CA VAL A 121 12.37 12.21 -11.99
C VAL A 121 12.20 13.69 -12.34
N ASP A 122 12.32 14.05 -13.61
CA ASP A 122 12.18 15.44 -14.04
C ASP A 122 10.75 15.95 -13.85
N ILE A 123 9.76 15.09 -14.13
CA ILE A 123 8.34 15.39 -13.94
C ILE A 123 8.04 15.57 -12.45
N ASP A 124 8.45 14.65 -11.60
CA ASP A 124 8.23 14.74 -10.15
C ASP A 124 8.90 15.99 -9.57
N ASN A 125 10.15 16.30 -9.98
CA ASN A 125 10.85 17.51 -9.58
C ASN A 125 10.12 18.79 -10.05
N LEU A 126 9.53 18.79 -11.24
CA LEU A 126 8.71 19.91 -11.70
C LEU A 126 7.47 20.08 -10.82
N LEU A 127 6.77 18.99 -10.45
CA LEU A 127 5.62 19.03 -9.56
C LEU A 127 5.99 19.64 -8.19
N LEU A 128 7.11 19.19 -7.61
CA LEU A 128 7.63 19.73 -6.35
C LEU A 128 7.99 21.20 -6.44
N LYS A 129 8.59 21.62 -7.57
CA LYS A 129 8.91 23.02 -7.83
C LYS A 129 7.67 23.91 -7.97
N ILE A 130 6.60 23.41 -8.59
CA ILE A 130 5.32 24.13 -8.71
C ILE A 130 4.67 24.32 -7.34
N ASP A 131 4.72 23.30 -6.47
CA ASP A 131 4.22 23.39 -5.10
C ASP A 131 5.03 24.39 -4.25
N GLY A 132 6.35 24.25 -4.27
CA GLY A 132 7.31 25.14 -3.61
C GLY A 132 7.36 25.04 -2.08
N THR A 133 6.64 24.07 -1.46
CA THR A 133 6.63 23.89 0.00
C THR A 133 7.17 22.52 0.42
N PRO A 134 7.83 22.40 1.60
CA PRO A 134 8.42 21.14 2.04
C PRO A 134 7.39 20.01 2.23
N ASN A 135 6.18 20.34 2.67
CA ASN A 135 5.10 19.39 2.96
C ASN A 135 3.99 19.35 1.90
N LYS A 136 4.23 19.95 0.71
CA LYS A 136 3.29 19.97 -0.41
C LYS A 136 1.95 20.65 -0.10
N SER A 137 2.00 21.71 0.73
CA SER A 137 0.79 22.38 1.23
C SER A 137 0.11 23.31 0.22
N THR A 138 0.78 23.68 -0.88
CA THR A 138 0.21 24.54 -1.92
C THR A 138 -0.72 23.76 -2.84
N LEU A 139 -0.26 22.64 -3.39
CA LEU A 139 -1.02 21.82 -4.33
C LEU A 139 -1.74 20.64 -3.67
N GLY A 140 -1.15 20.12 -2.61
CA GLY A 140 -1.55 18.88 -1.95
C GLY A 140 -0.74 17.67 -2.41
N ALA A 141 -0.26 16.85 -1.46
CA ALA A 141 0.44 15.61 -1.76
C ALA A 141 -0.42 14.64 -2.58
N ASN A 142 -1.73 14.61 -2.33
CA ASN A 142 -2.69 13.82 -3.10
C ASN A 142 -2.80 14.26 -4.57
N ALA A 143 -2.71 15.57 -4.85
CA ALA A 143 -2.69 16.08 -6.22
C ALA A 143 -1.40 15.69 -6.95
N ILE A 144 -0.26 15.88 -6.30
CA ILE A 144 1.06 15.56 -6.86
C ILE A 144 1.17 14.06 -7.12
N LEU A 145 0.82 13.24 -6.13
CA LEU A 145 0.92 11.79 -6.23
C LEU A 145 0.04 11.20 -7.34
N GLY A 146 -1.21 11.65 -7.47
CA GLY A 146 -2.09 11.15 -8.52
C GLY A 146 -1.49 11.30 -9.92
N VAL A 147 -0.86 12.44 -10.19
CA VAL A 147 -0.16 12.70 -11.45
C VAL A 147 1.12 11.86 -11.57
N SER A 148 1.94 11.79 -10.52
CA SER A 148 3.17 11.01 -10.49
C SER A 148 2.93 9.51 -10.76
N LEU A 149 1.89 8.93 -10.16
CA LEU A 149 1.48 7.53 -10.41
C LEU A 149 1.03 7.30 -11.85
N ALA A 150 0.21 8.20 -12.40
CA ALA A 150 -0.28 8.10 -13.78
C ALA A 150 0.86 8.21 -14.81
N VAL A 151 1.82 9.11 -14.57
CA VAL A 151 3.05 9.25 -15.37
C VAL A 151 3.87 7.96 -15.33
N CYS A 152 4.06 7.35 -14.17
CA CYS A 152 4.81 6.11 -14.03
C CYS A 152 4.18 4.96 -14.83
N LYS A 153 2.86 4.82 -14.77
CA LYS A 153 2.12 3.84 -15.59
C LYS A 153 2.29 4.11 -17.10
N ALA A 154 2.22 5.37 -17.51
CA ALA A 154 2.44 5.76 -18.91
C ALA A 154 3.88 5.49 -19.35
N GLY A 155 4.87 5.76 -18.51
CA GLY A 155 6.29 5.52 -18.75
C GLY A 155 6.60 4.04 -19.01
N ALA A 156 5.99 3.14 -18.24
CA ALA A 156 6.12 1.70 -18.43
C ALA A 156 5.63 1.26 -19.82
N VAL A 157 4.44 1.71 -20.22
CA VAL A 157 3.88 1.38 -21.55
C VAL A 157 4.70 2.02 -22.67
N LYS A 158 5.19 3.26 -22.52
CA LYS A 158 6.09 3.90 -23.49
C LYS A 158 7.38 3.11 -23.68
N LYS A 159 7.90 2.48 -22.61
CA LYS A 159 9.06 1.57 -22.64
C LYS A 159 8.71 0.19 -23.20
N GLY A 160 7.42 -0.17 -23.32
CA GLY A 160 6.98 -1.50 -23.75
C GLY A 160 7.26 -2.61 -22.74
N ILE A 161 7.32 -2.28 -21.44
CA ILE A 161 7.60 -3.22 -20.35
C ILE A 161 6.51 -3.14 -19.26
N PRO A 162 6.31 -4.21 -18.47
CA PRO A 162 5.41 -4.20 -17.32
C PRO A 162 5.80 -3.15 -16.28
N LEU A 163 4.82 -2.64 -15.54
CA LEU A 163 5.01 -1.55 -14.56
C LEU A 163 6.05 -1.91 -13.50
N TYR A 164 6.01 -3.12 -12.93
CA TYR A 164 6.99 -3.54 -11.94
C TYR A 164 8.45 -3.57 -12.48
N LYS A 165 8.64 -3.94 -13.76
CA LYS A 165 9.98 -3.88 -14.40
C LYS A 165 10.43 -2.44 -14.63
N TYR A 166 9.51 -1.55 -15.00
CA TYR A 166 9.83 -0.14 -15.15
C TYR A 166 10.22 0.52 -13.81
N ILE A 167 9.50 0.19 -12.74
CA ILE A 167 9.85 0.64 -11.39
C ILE A 167 11.23 0.10 -10.98
N ALA A 168 11.55 -1.15 -11.31
CA ALA A 168 12.87 -1.73 -11.07
C ALA A 168 13.98 -0.96 -11.83
N GLU A 169 13.74 -0.58 -13.09
CA GLU A 169 14.66 0.28 -13.85
C GLU A 169 14.87 1.64 -13.17
N LEU A 170 13.79 2.34 -12.78
CA LEU A 170 13.86 3.62 -12.08
C LEU A 170 14.63 3.52 -10.74
N ALA A 171 14.48 2.41 -10.07
CA ALA A 171 15.19 2.13 -8.82
C ALA A 171 16.63 1.67 -9.04
N GLY A 172 17.01 1.24 -10.24
CA GLY A 172 18.28 0.57 -10.50
C GLY A 172 18.37 -0.79 -9.82
N ASN A 173 17.25 -1.48 -9.67
CA ASN A 173 17.15 -2.78 -9.00
C ASN A 173 17.22 -3.91 -10.05
N PRO A 174 18.27 -4.76 -10.02
CA PRO A 174 18.44 -5.81 -11.03
C PRO A 174 17.62 -7.07 -10.78
N GLU A 175 17.15 -7.27 -9.56
CA GLU A 175 16.42 -8.48 -9.16
C GLU A 175 14.94 -8.21 -8.96
N ILE A 176 14.10 -9.18 -9.33
CA ILE A 176 12.66 -9.17 -9.12
C ILE A 176 12.31 -10.25 -8.09
N ILE A 177 11.73 -9.82 -6.96
CA ILE A 177 11.37 -10.71 -5.86
C ILE A 177 9.93 -10.43 -5.43
N LEU A 178 9.14 -11.50 -5.32
CA LEU A 178 7.76 -11.44 -4.85
C LEU A 178 7.74 -11.34 -3.32
N PRO A 179 6.89 -10.46 -2.76
CA PRO A 179 6.88 -10.19 -1.33
C PRO A 179 6.16 -11.27 -0.52
N VAL A 180 6.53 -11.41 0.76
CA VAL A 180 5.69 -12.03 1.78
C VAL A 180 4.53 -11.07 2.09
N PRO A 181 3.27 -11.50 1.98
CA PRO A 181 2.13 -10.69 2.41
C PRO A 181 2.01 -10.71 3.95
N ALA A 182 1.96 -9.54 4.57
CA ALA A 182 1.58 -9.36 5.95
C ALA A 182 0.06 -9.12 6.01
N PHE A 183 -0.71 -10.21 6.16
CA PHE A 183 -2.17 -10.14 6.16
C PHE A 183 -2.70 -9.67 7.52
N ASN A 184 -3.32 -8.51 7.57
CA ASN A 184 -3.99 -8.03 8.77
C ASN A 184 -5.30 -8.80 9.00
N VAL A 185 -5.32 -9.74 9.94
CA VAL A 185 -6.46 -10.66 10.17
C VAL A 185 -7.32 -10.29 11.40
N ILE A 186 -6.78 -9.49 12.33
CA ILE A 186 -7.56 -8.87 13.42
C ILE A 186 -7.27 -7.37 13.46
N ASN A 187 -8.31 -6.57 13.47
CA ASN A 187 -8.26 -5.12 13.64
C ASN A 187 -8.61 -4.71 15.07
N GLY A 188 -7.89 -3.72 15.56
CA GLY A 188 -8.15 -2.98 16.79
C GLY A 188 -7.90 -1.48 16.58
N GLY A 189 -7.44 -0.76 17.59
CA GLY A 189 -7.13 0.67 17.50
C GLY A 189 -8.26 1.48 16.87
N SER A 190 -7.92 2.52 16.13
CA SER A 190 -8.89 3.35 15.40
C SER A 190 -9.52 2.65 14.18
N HIS A 191 -9.00 1.48 13.77
CA HIS A 191 -9.50 0.72 12.64
C HIS A 191 -10.69 -0.19 12.96
N ALA A 192 -11.08 -0.30 14.23
CA ALA A 192 -12.19 -1.16 14.68
C ALA A 192 -12.93 -0.59 15.88
N GLY A 193 -14.23 -0.90 15.97
CA GLY A 193 -15.08 -0.50 17.10
C GLY A 193 -14.97 -1.37 18.36
N ASN A 194 -14.02 -2.32 18.42
CA ASN A 194 -13.76 -3.17 19.58
C ASN A 194 -12.88 -2.45 20.64
N LYS A 195 -12.54 -3.15 21.72
CA LYS A 195 -11.75 -2.58 22.84
C LYS A 195 -10.25 -2.75 22.71
N LEU A 196 -9.74 -3.47 21.70
CA LEU A 196 -8.30 -3.63 21.48
C LEU A 196 -7.62 -2.28 21.27
N ALA A 197 -6.54 -2.04 22.00
CA ALA A 197 -5.73 -0.84 21.82
C ALA A 197 -4.83 -0.94 20.59
N MET A 198 -4.14 -2.06 20.41
CA MET A 198 -3.24 -2.28 19.28
C MET A 198 -4.03 -2.46 17.98
N GLN A 199 -3.53 -1.83 16.91
CA GLN A 199 -4.32 -1.58 15.70
C GLN A 199 -4.44 -2.78 14.78
N GLU A 200 -3.36 -3.57 14.60
CA GLU A 200 -3.34 -4.67 13.64
C GLU A 200 -2.58 -5.88 14.18
N PHE A 201 -3.13 -7.05 13.88
CA PHE A 201 -2.49 -8.34 14.12
C PHE A 201 -2.39 -9.08 12.79
N MET A 202 -1.18 -9.31 12.33
CA MET A 202 -0.87 -9.80 10.99
C MET A 202 -0.31 -11.22 11.02
N ILE A 203 -0.58 -11.98 9.96
CA ILE A 203 0.06 -13.26 9.67
C ILE A 203 0.97 -13.14 8.44
N LEU A 204 2.19 -13.71 8.53
CA LEU A 204 3.21 -13.68 7.49
C LEU A 204 3.57 -15.12 7.10
N PRO A 205 3.13 -15.61 5.92
CA PRO A 205 3.39 -17.00 5.48
C PRO A 205 4.80 -17.16 4.90
N VAL A 206 5.82 -16.94 5.73
CA VAL A 206 7.24 -16.99 5.33
C VAL A 206 7.69 -18.38 4.87
N GLY A 207 7.03 -19.44 5.33
CA GLY A 207 7.32 -20.82 4.94
C GLY A 207 6.60 -21.30 3.68
N ALA A 208 5.93 -20.41 2.93
CA ALA A 208 5.36 -20.73 1.63
C ALA A 208 6.46 -20.86 0.57
N ALA A 209 6.26 -21.75 -0.42
CA ALA A 209 7.20 -21.94 -1.52
C ALA A 209 7.12 -20.84 -2.59
N ASN A 210 5.95 -20.19 -2.71
CA ASN A 210 5.67 -19.16 -3.70
C ASN A 210 4.52 -18.25 -3.22
N PHE A 211 4.21 -17.21 -3.98
CA PHE A 211 3.16 -16.27 -3.58
C PHE A 211 1.76 -16.87 -3.64
N THR A 212 1.51 -17.76 -4.61
CA THR A 212 0.25 -18.52 -4.71
C THR A 212 -0.01 -19.37 -3.46
N GLU A 213 1.01 -20.09 -2.95
CA GLU A 213 0.90 -20.84 -1.69
C GLU A 213 0.71 -19.91 -0.49
N ALA A 214 1.40 -18.75 -0.47
CA ALA A 214 1.22 -17.75 0.57
C ALA A 214 -0.23 -17.23 0.64
N MET A 215 -0.85 -16.97 -0.50
CA MET A 215 -2.27 -16.57 -0.59
C MET A 215 -3.20 -17.67 -0.09
N LYS A 216 -2.93 -18.93 -0.45
CA LYS A 216 -3.68 -20.09 0.05
C LYS A 216 -3.60 -20.17 1.58
N MET A 217 -2.39 -20.13 2.14
CA MET A 217 -2.18 -20.18 3.60
C MET A 217 -2.92 -19.01 4.31
N GLY A 218 -2.81 -17.80 3.79
CA GLY A 218 -3.48 -16.63 4.34
C GLY A 218 -5.00 -16.78 4.32
N SER A 219 -5.58 -17.22 3.21
CA SER A 219 -7.01 -17.45 3.06
C SER A 219 -7.52 -18.55 4.00
N GLU A 220 -6.85 -19.68 4.09
CA GLU A 220 -7.28 -20.79 4.95
C GLU A 220 -7.22 -20.41 6.43
N VAL A 221 -6.12 -19.77 6.90
CA VAL A 221 -6.03 -19.28 8.29
C VAL A 221 -7.10 -18.25 8.59
N TYR A 222 -7.37 -17.32 7.66
CA TYR A 222 -8.42 -16.32 7.81
C TYR A 222 -9.80 -16.97 8.03
N HIS A 223 -10.14 -18.00 7.28
CA HIS A 223 -11.39 -18.72 7.44
C HIS A 223 -11.47 -19.56 8.73
N TYR A 224 -10.37 -20.20 9.16
CA TYR A 224 -10.32 -20.89 10.45
C TYR A 224 -10.44 -19.90 11.61
N LEU A 225 -9.78 -18.73 11.52
CA LEU A 225 -9.92 -17.66 12.49
C LEU A 225 -11.37 -17.17 12.59
N LYS A 226 -12.06 -16.98 11.45
CA LYS A 226 -13.49 -16.65 11.41
C LYS A 226 -14.33 -17.70 12.15
N ALA A 227 -14.10 -18.96 11.89
CA ALA A 227 -14.82 -20.04 12.56
C ALA A 227 -14.56 -20.07 14.07
N GLY A 228 -13.30 -19.86 14.51
CA GLY A 228 -12.92 -19.77 15.91
C GLY A 228 -13.60 -18.58 16.63
N ILE A 229 -13.55 -17.40 16.03
CA ILE A 229 -14.20 -16.19 16.55
C ILE A 229 -15.72 -16.42 16.66
N LYS A 230 -16.36 -16.95 15.61
CA LYS A 230 -17.80 -17.25 15.62
C LYS A 230 -18.17 -18.22 16.74
N LYS A 231 -17.38 -19.25 16.95
CA LYS A 231 -17.61 -20.25 18.00
C LYS A 231 -17.51 -19.66 19.41
N LYS A 232 -16.54 -18.74 19.63
CA LYS A 232 -16.24 -18.19 20.95
C LYS A 232 -17.11 -16.98 21.29
N PHE A 233 -17.40 -16.11 20.31
CA PHE A 233 -18.02 -14.80 20.53
C PHE A 233 -19.35 -14.59 19.76
N GLY A 234 -19.76 -15.54 18.94
CA GLY A 234 -20.96 -15.43 18.10
C GLY A 234 -20.70 -14.86 16.70
N LEU A 235 -21.76 -14.85 15.87
CA LEU A 235 -21.66 -14.44 14.46
C LEU A 235 -21.28 -12.96 14.30
N ASP A 236 -21.85 -12.09 15.13
CA ASP A 236 -21.64 -10.64 15.04
C ASP A 236 -20.16 -10.25 15.27
N ALA A 237 -19.42 -11.05 16.04
CA ALA A 237 -18.00 -10.87 16.26
C ALA A 237 -17.14 -11.12 15.02
N THR A 238 -17.71 -11.65 13.93
CA THR A 238 -17.03 -11.83 12.65
C THR A 238 -17.17 -10.63 11.70
N ALA A 239 -17.71 -9.51 12.17
CA ALA A 239 -17.65 -8.24 11.47
C ALA A 239 -16.17 -7.82 11.27
N VAL A 240 -15.90 -7.14 10.17
CA VAL A 240 -14.54 -6.75 9.78
C VAL A 240 -14.33 -5.24 9.91
N GLY A 241 -13.10 -4.85 10.24
CA GLY A 241 -12.65 -3.48 10.24
C GLY A 241 -12.36 -2.94 8.84
N ASP A 242 -11.79 -1.74 8.77
CA ASP A 242 -11.51 -1.02 7.52
C ASP A 242 -10.60 -1.81 6.57
N GLU A 243 -9.74 -2.65 7.10
CA GLU A 243 -8.74 -3.40 6.35
C GLU A 243 -9.09 -4.89 6.14
N GLY A 244 -10.30 -5.29 6.52
CA GLY A 244 -10.81 -6.64 6.34
C GLY A 244 -10.48 -7.61 7.45
N GLY A 245 -9.68 -7.23 8.45
CA GLY A 245 -9.44 -8.01 9.66
C GLY A 245 -10.68 -8.07 10.55
N PHE A 246 -10.88 -9.17 11.28
CA PHE A 246 -12.01 -9.31 12.20
C PHE A 246 -11.88 -8.35 13.38
N ALA A 247 -12.99 -7.92 13.92
CA ALA A 247 -13.05 -6.98 15.04
C ALA A 247 -13.82 -7.55 16.24
N PRO A 248 -13.42 -8.70 16.81
CA PRO A 248 -14.07 -9.26 17.99
C PRO A 248 -13.95 -8.30 19.17
N ASN A 249 -14.98 -8.22 20.03
CA ASN A 249 -14.98 -7.31 21.17
C ASN A 249 -14.16 -7.90 22.34
N ILE A 250 -12.85 -7.87 22.19
CA ILE A 250 -11.87 -8.27 23.20
C ILE A 250 -11.02 -7.06 23.60
N LEU A 251 -10.50 -7.06 24.81
CA LEU A 251 -9.60 -6.01 25.35
C LEU A 251 -8.16 -6.46 25.37
N ASP A 252 -7.92 -7.74 25.66
CA ASP A 252 -6.58 -8.28 25.86
C ASP A 252 -5.92 -8.61 24.51
N ASN A 253 -4.78 -7.97 24.23
CA ASN A 253 -3.99 -8.20 23.03
C ASN A 253 -3.45 -9.64 22.96
N LYS A 254 -3.14 -10.27 24.12
CA LYS A 254 -2.71 -11.67 24.17
C LYS A 254 -3.83 -12.64 23.77
N GLU A 255 -5.09 -12.30 24.05
CA GLU A 255 -6.24 -13.08 23.57
C GLU A 255 -6.34 -13.05 22.03
N ALA A 256 -6.08 -11.89 21.42
CA ALA A 256 -6.02 -11.78 19.96
C ALA A 256 -4.90 -12.67 19.36
N LEU A 257 -3.72 -12.65 19.94
CA LEU A 257 -2.59 -13.50 19.53
C LEU A 257 -2.92 -15.00 19.67
N ASN A 258 -3.56 -15.40 20.76
CA ASN A 258 -3.98 -16.79 20.95
C ASN A 258 -5.00 -17.25 19.91
N LEU A 259 -5.98 -16.42 19.53
CA LEU A 259 -6.94 -16.74 18.46
C LEU A 259 -6.23 -17.00 17.13
N ILE A 260 -5.21 -16.20 16.80
CA ILE A 260 -4.41 -16.38 15.58
C ILE A 260 -3.60 -17.67 15.63
N ILE A 261 -2.93 -17.98 16.76
CA ILE A 261 -2.19 -19.23 16.94
C ILE A 261 -3.10 -20.44 16.77
N ASP A 262 -4.27 -20.42 17.37
CA ASP A 262 -5.24 -21.51 17.24
C ASP A 262 -5.70 -21.71 15.79
N ALA A 263 -5.89 -20.63 15.04
CA ALA A 263 -6.24 -20.69 13.62
C ALA A 263 -5.09 -21.24 12.77
N ILE A 264 -3.84 -20.82 13.03
CA ILE A 264 -2.64 -21.33 12.34
C ILE A 264 -2.48 -22.85 12.59
N LYS A 265 -2.65 -23.28 13.84
CA LYS A 265 -2.59 -24.71 14.22
C LYS A 265 -3.69 -25.50 13.52
N THR A 266 -4.93 -25.00 13.56
CA THR A 266 -6.07 -25.67 12.93
C THR A 266 -5.89 -25.80 11.41
N ALA A 267 -5.22 -24.84 10.78
CA ALA A 267 -4.89 -24.87 9.35
C ALA A 267 -3.69 -25.78 9.03
N GLY A 268 -2.92 -26.25 10.04
CA GLY A 268 -1.74 -27.10 9.84
C GLY A 268 -0.50 -26.36 9.36
N TYR A 269 -0.40 -25.04 9.66
CA TYR A 269 0.70 -24.20 9.20
C TYR A 269 1.66 -23.75 10.34
N GLU A 270 1.71 -24.51 11.42
CA GLU A 270 2.68 -24.28 12.49
C GLU A 270 4.11 -24.26 11.95
N GLY A 271 4.90 -23.29 12.39
CA GLY A 271 6.27 -23.08 11.95
C GLY A 271 6.39 -22.36 10.58
N LYS A 272 5.39 -22.44 9.71
CA LYS A 272 5.40 -21.80 8.38
C LYS A 272 4.86 -20.36 8.38
N ILE A 273 4.03 -20.00 9.35
CA ILE A 273 3.45 -18.66 9.48
C ILE A 273 4.01 -17.99 10.72
N LYS A 274 4.48 -16.77 10.54
CA LYS A 274 4.92 -15.87 11.61
C LYS A 274 3.85 -14.81 11.87
N ILE A 275 4.01 -14.05 12.97
CA ILE A 275 3.09 -12.97 13.37
C ILE A 275 3.79 -11.63 13.26
N GLY A 276 3.07 -10.62 12.77
CA GLY A 276 3.41 -9.21 12.85
C GLY A 276 2.35 -8.45 13.61
N MET A 277 2.72 -7.31 14.17
CA MET A 277 1.80 -6.39 14.83
C MET A 277 2.04 -4.98 14.33
N ASP A 278 0.97 -4.19 14.22
CA ASP A 278 1.02 -2.74 14.17
C ASP A 278 0.31 -2.21 15.42
N VAL A 279 1.06 -1.51 16.23
CA VAL A 279 0.57 -1.02 17.52
C VAL A 279 -0.08 0.35 17.39
N ALA A 280 0.43 1.20 16.46
CA ALA A 280 0.03 2.60 16.30
C ALA A 280 -0.02 3.35 17.63
N ALA A 281 1.06 3.25 18.42
CA ALA A 281 1.07 3.65 19.84
C ALA A 281 0.87 5.16 20.05
N SER A 282 1.09 6.00 19.04
CA SER A 282 0.78 7.43 19.11
C SER A 282 -0.71 7.71 19.41
N GLU A 283 -1.62 6.78 19.01
CA GLU A 283 -3.06 6.95 19.23
C GLU A 283 -3.46 6.87 20.72
N PHE A 284 -2.68 6.19 21.54
CA PHE A 284 -2.95 6.04 22.96
C PHE A 284 -1.82 6.58 23.86
N PHE A 285 -0.94 7.41 23.27
CA PHE A 285 0.07 8.15 24.04
C PHE A 285 -0.53 9.41 24.66
N LYS A 286 -0.31 9.57 25.97
CA LYS A 286 -0.82 10.71 26.72
C LYS A 286 0.11 11.05 27.88
N ASP A 287 0.57 12.30 27.93
CA ASP A 287 1.37 12.85 29.03
C ASP A 287 2.60 11.99 29.37
N GLY A 288 3.29 11.44 28.35
CA GLY A 288 4.50 10.63 28.52
C GLY A 288 4.23 9.15 28.82
N LYS A 289 2.97 8.70 28.81
CA LYS A 289 2.55 7.34 29.13
C LYS A 289 1.60 6.78 28.06
N TYR A 290 1.31 5.49 28.14
CA TYR A 290 0.53 4.74 27.17
C TYR A 290 -0.73 4.14 27.81
N ASP A 291 -1.91 4.56 27.33
CA ASP A 291 -3.23 4.14 27.81
C ASP A 291 -3.80 3.01 26.96
N LEU A 292 -3.63 1.75 27.36
CA LEU A 292 -4.18 0.60 26.61
C LEU A 292 -5.72 0.47 26.70
N ASP A 293 -6.40 1.31 27.47
CA ASP A 293 -7.87 1.39 27.53
C ASP A 293 -8.40 2.73 27.00
N PHE A 294 -7.64 3.39 26.10
CA PHE A 294 -7.87 4.75 25.61
C PHE A 294 -9.24 4.96 24.96
N LYS A 295 -9.88 3.88 24.48
CA LYS A 295 -11.26 3.92 23.93
C LYS A 295 -12.33 4.04 25.00
N ASN A 296 -11.99 3.81 26.27
CA ASN A 296 -12.87 3.98 27.39
C ASN A 296 -12.78 5.42 27.92
N PRO A 297 -13.84 6.23 27.84
CA PRO A 297 -13.83 7.61 28.36
C PRO A 297 -13.52 7.69 29.87
N ALA A 298 -13.70 6.59 30.60
CA ALA A 298 -13.44 6.45 32.05
C ALA A 298 -12.13 5.68 32.32
N SER A 299 -11.17 5.65 31.36
CA SER A 299 -9.88 5.03 31.55
C SER A 299 -9.16 5.59 32.76
N ASP A 300 -8.57 4.71 33.58
CA ASP A 300 -7.92 5.05 34.84
C ASP A 300 -6.44 5.44 34.59
N PRO A 301 -6.03 6.71 34.80
CA PRO A 301 -4.67 7.15 34.59
C PRO A 301 -3.62 6.41 35.42
N SER A 302 -4.01 5.80 36.56
CA SER A 302 -3.09 5.01 37.38
C SER A 302 -2.63 3.71 36.70
N LYS A 303 -3.33 3.29 35.62
CA LYS A 303 -3.03 2.10 34.82
C LYS A 303 -2.23 2.40 33.56
N PHE A 304 -1.96 3.67 33.27
CA PHE A 304 -1.17 4.04 32.11
C PHE A 304 0.25 3.50 32.25
N LEU A 305 0.75 2.90 31.18
CA LEU A 305 2.06 2.27 31.16
C LEU A 305 3.16 3.31 30.92
N GLU A 306 4.20 3.26 31.74
CA GLU A 306 5.46 3.90 31.41
C GLU A 306 6.07 3.25 30.15
N PRO A 307 6.87 3.96 29.36
CA PRO A 307 7.48 3.43 28.14
C PRO A 307 8.21 2.09 28.37
N GLN A 308 8.95 1.97 29.48
CA GLN A 308 9.66 0.72 29.82
C GLN A 308 8.70 -0.44 30.10
N ALA A 309 7.56 -0.18 30.72
CA ALA A 309 6.55 -1.22 30.98
C ALA A 309 5.89 -1.71 29.68
N LEU A 310 5.63 -0.79 28.74
CA LEU A 310 5.12 -1.14 27.42
C LEU A 310 6.17 -1.93 26.60
N GLN A 311 7.45 -1.55 26.64
CA GLN A 311 8.53 -2.32 26.04
C GLN A 311 8.58 -3.75 26.59
N ASN A 312 8.50 -3.92 27.90
CA ASN A 312 8.52 -5.24 28.52
C ASN A 312 7.34 -6.10 28.03
N LEU A 313 6.15 -5.52 27.89
CA LEU A 313 4.98 -6.22 27.32
C LEU A 313 5.26 -6.75 25.90
N TYR A 314 5.90 -5.96 25.04
CA TYR A 314 6.28 -6.42 23.70
C TYR A 314 7.32 -7.55 23.76
N LEU A 315 8.32 -7.45 24.61
CA LEU A 315 9.34 -8.49 24.78
C LEU A 315 8.73 -9.79 25.29
N ASP A 316 7.73 -9.74 26.17
CA ASP A 316 6.98 -10.90 26.60
C ASP A 316 6.18 -11.52 25.45
N PHE A 317 5.53 -10.71 24.61
CA PHE A 317 4.86 -11.22 23.40
C PHE A 317 5.82 -11.90 22.43
N VAL A 318 6.98 -11.30 22.16
CA VAL A 318 8.03 -11.87 21.31
C VAL A 318 8.55 -13.20 21.85
N LYS A 319 8.63 -13.36 23.18
CA LYS A 319 9.07 -14.60 23.83
C LYS A 319 8.01 -15.71 23.75
N GLU A 320 6.73 -15.35 23.86
CA GLU A 320 5.63 -16.32 23.92
C GLU A 320 5.07 -16.72 22.54
N PHE A 321 5.14 -15.82 21.56
CA PHE A 321 4.55 -15.99 20.25
C PHE A 321 5.59 -15.85 19.13
N PRO A 322 5.37 -16.43 17.94
CA PRO A 322 6.31 -16.35 16.82
C PRO A 322 6.26 -14.97 16.14
N ILE A 323 6.38 -13.89 16.92
CA ILE A 323 6.38 -12.51 16.42
C ILE A 323 7.73 -12.19 15.82
N VAL A 324 7.73 -11.69 14.58
CA VAL A 324 8.92 -11.31 13.81
C VAL A 324 8.96 -9.84 13.41
N SER A 325 7.86 -9.10 13.65
CA SER A 325 7.72 -7.68 13.26
C SER A 325 6.78 -6.96 14.20
N ILE A 326 7.18 -5.77 14.68
CA ILE A 326 6.32 -4.82 15.40
C ILE A 326 6.48 -3.45 14.73
N GLU A 327 5.36 -2.86 14.34
CA GLU A 327 5.25 -1.52 13.76
C GLU A 327 4.74 -0.54 14.82
N ASP A 328 5.29 0.65 14.81
CA ASP A 328 4.96 1.79 15.67
C ASP A 328 4.73 1.44 17.15
N PRO A 329 5.75 0.84 17.80
CA PRO A 329 5.64 0.40 19.20
C PRO A 329 5.51 1.55 20.19
N PHE A 330 5.90 2.79 19.82
CA PHE A 330 5.87 3.98 20.66
C PHE A 330 5.38 5.19 19.90
N ASP A 331 5.12 6.29 20.60
CA ASP A 331 4.76 7.57 19.99
C ASP A 331 5.81 8.03 18.98
N GLN A 332 5.35 8.68 17.90
CA GLN A 332 6.18 9.09 16.76
C GLN A 332 7.34 10.03 17.12
N ASP A 333 7.35 10.61 18.30
CA ASP A 333 8.44 11.49 18.79
C ASP A 333 9.11 10.97 20.07
N ASP A 334 8.76 9.78 20.57
CA ASP A 334 9.44 9.10 21.71
C ASP A 334 10.71 8.35 21.26
N TRP A 335 11.66 9.07 20.67
CA TRP A 335 12.90 8.53 20.08
C TRP A 335 13.72 7.63 20.99
N ALA A 336 13.71 7.91 22.30
CA ALA A 336 14.47 7.13 23.27
C ALA A 336 13.92 5.69 23.42
N SER A 337 12.59 5.55 23.48
CA SER A 337 11.93 4.25 23.58
C SER A 337 12.07 3.43 22.30
N TRP A 338 12.01 4.08 21.14
CA TRP A 338 12.28 3.43 19.85
C TRP A 338 13.69 2.85 19.78
N THR A 339 14.72 3.63 20.17
CA THR A 339 16.11 3.16 20.22
C THR A 339 16.27 2.01 21.19
N SER A 340 15.61 2.09 22.36
CA SER A 340 15.66 1.06 23.40
C SER A 340 15.11 -0.28 22.91
N ILE A 341 13.91 -0.31 22.32
CA ILE A 341 13.31 -1.57 21.84
C ILE A 341 14.10 -2.17 20.67
N THR A 342 14.58 -1.34 19.74
CA THR A 342 15.38 -1.81 18.61
C THR A 342 16.67 -2.48 19.05
N ALA A 343 17.27 -2.00 20.13
CA ALA A 343 18.44 -2.64 20.73
C ALA A 343 18.11 -3.90 21.54
N ALA A 344 16.88 -4.01 22.08
CA ALA A 344 16.48 -5.07 22.99
C ALA A 344 16.01 -6.37 22.29
N THR A 345 15.71 -6.31 20.98
CA THR A 345 15.19 -7.48 20.26
C THR A 345 15.77 -7.57 18.83
N PRO A 346 15.99 -8.78 18.30
CA PRO A 346 16.48 -8.97 16.92
C PRO A 346 15.37 -8.92 15.86
N ILE A 347 14.10 -8.79 16.25
CA ILE A 347 12.99 -8.75 15.30
C ILE A 347 12.97 -7.46 14.49
N GLN A 348 12.10 -7.42 13.49
CA GLN A 348 11.85 -6.21 12.72
C GLN A 348 11.06 -5.19 13.56
N ILE A 349 11.60 -3.97 13.68
CA ILE A 349 10.90 -2.80 14.23
C ILE A 349 10.66 -1.85 13.07
N VAL A 350 9.39 -1.63 12.76
CA VAL A 350 8.94 -0.87 11.58
C VAL A 350 8.54 0.54 12.00
N GLY A 351 9.14 1.54 11.35
CA GLY A 351 8.78 2.94 11.54
C GLY A 351 7.77 3.38 10.48
N ASP A 352 6.50 3.61 10.87
CA ASP A 352 5.46 4.26 10.10
C ASP A 352 5.39 5.75 10.46
N ASP A 353 4.68 6.12 11.51
CA ASP A 353 4.54 7.51 11.96
C ASP A 353 5.89 8.13 12.38
N LEU A 354 6.83 7.31 12.82
CA LEU A 354 8.20 7.75 13.12
C LEU A 354 8.89 8.35 11.90
N THR A 355 8.74 7.75 10.72
CA THR A 355 9.51 8.10 9.51
C THR A 355 8.67 8.78 8.44
N VAL A 356 7.38 8.49 8.37
CA VAL A 356 6.39 8.99 7.38
C VAL A 356 6.91 8.99 5.94
N THR A 357 7.70 7.98 5.57
CA THR A 357 8.38 7.88 4.26
C THR A 357 9.25 9.11 3.93
N ASN A 358 9.57 9.96 4.92
CA ASN A 358 10.30 11.21 4.75
C ASN A 358 11.81 10.99 4.93
N PRO A 359 12.67 11.28 3.92
CA PRO A 359 14.11 11.08 4.00
C PRO A 359 14.79 11.74 5.20
N ILE A 360 14.31 12.92 5.63
CA ILE A 360 14.88 13.63 6.79
C ILE A 360 14.63 12.83 8.08
N ARG A 361 13.40 12.33 8.27
CA ARG A 361 13.06 11.52 9.45
C ARG A 361 13.69 10.13 9.38
N ILE A 362 13.79 9.54 8.18
CA ILE A 362 14.51 8.26 7.98
C ILE A 362 15.97 8.43 8.39
N GLN A 363 16.66 9.49 7.95
CA GLN A 363 18.04 9.74 8.34
C GLN A 363 18.20 9.92 9.85
N LYS A 364 17.31 10.68 10.50
CA LYS A 364 17.30 10.82 11.96
C LYS A 364 17.11 9.47 12.65
N ALA A 365 16.22 8.61 12.14
CA ALA A 365 15.98 7.29 12.70
C ALA A 365 17.19 6.34 12.51
N VAL A 366 17.89 6.46 11.38
CA VAL A 366 19.17 5.76 11.12
C VAL A 366 20.22 6.20 12.16
N ASP A 367 20.43 7.50 12.30
CA ASP A 367 21.45 8.08 13.20
C ASP A 367 21.23 7.69 14.66
N SER A 368 19.95 7.63 15.09
CA SER A 368 19.54 7.23 16.43
C SER A 368 19.32 5.72 16.61
N LYS A 369 19.43 4.92 15.54
CA LYS A 369 19.12 3.48 15.54
C LYS A 369 17.73 3.17 16.08
N ALA A 370 16.76 4.01 15.73
CA ALA A 370 15.42 3.96 16.31
C ALA A 370 14.56 2.82 15.75
N CYS A 371 14.79 2.41 14.51
CA CYS A 371 14.11 1.26 13.89
C CYS A 371 15.03 0.58 12.86
N ASN A 372 14.58 -0.51 12.24
CA ASN A 372 15.36 -1.28 11.28
C ASN A 372 14.56 -1.68 10.03
N CYS A 373 13.37 -1.08 9.87
CA CYS A 373 12.52 -1.24 8.69
C CYS A 373 11.73 0.05 8.43
N LEU A 374 11.70 0.47 7.17
CA LEU A 374 10.86 1.55 6.68
C LEU A 374 9.47 1.01 6.34
N LEU A 375 8.40 1.61 6.85
CA LEU A 375 7.09 1.48 6.22
C LEU A 375 7.00 2.49 5.09
N LEU A 376 6.81 2.01 3.85
CA LEU A 376 6.75 2.86 2.67
C LEU A 376 5.31 3.05 2.26
N LYS A 377 4.79 4.26 2.42
CA LYS A 377 3.47 4.70 1.97
C LYS A 377 3.63 5.84 0.97
N VAL A 378 3.31 5.60 -0.30
CA VAL A 378 3.54 6.57 -1.37
C VAL A 378 2.86 7.92 -1.14
N ASN A 379 1.72 7.95 -0.45
CA ASN A 379 0.98 9.19 -0.19
C ASN A 379 1.53 10.00 1.00
N GLN A 380 2.33 9.41 1.91
CA GLN A 380 2.96 10.14 3.00
C GLN A 380 4.05 11.10 2.53
N ILE A 381 4.65 10.79 1.37
CA ILE A 381 5.68 11.65 0.76
C ILE A 381 5.19 12.31 -0.54
N GLY A 382 4.37 11.65 -1.36
CA GLY A 382 3.58 12.27 -2.43
C GLY A 382 4.16 12.21 -3.83
N SER A 383 5.24 11.45 -4.10
CA SER A 383 5.71 11.15 -5.46
C SER A 383 6.39 9.79 -5.55
N VAL A 384 6.42 9.22 -6.76
CA VAL A 384 7.11 7.95 -7.04
C VAL A 384 8.61 8.10 -6.83
N THR A 385 9.21 9.18 -7.31
CA THR A 385 10.64 9.43 -7.17
C THR A 385 11.08 9.53 -5.71
N GLU A 386 10.35 10.28 -4.88
CA GLU A 386 10.66 10.40 -3.45
C GLU A 386 10.47 9.07 -2.72
N SER A 387 9.44 8.29 -3.08
CA SER A 387 9.21 6.95 -2.52
C SER A 387 10.36 5.99 -2.83
N ILE A 388 10.85 5.98 -4.07
CA ILE A 388 12.03 5.19 -4.46
C ILE A 388 13.27 5.65 -3.69
N ASN A 389 13.47 6.96 -3.53
CA ASN A 389 14.61 7.52 -2.80
C ASN A 389 14.56 7.17 -1.30
N ALA A 390 13.39 7.20 -0.68
CA ALA A 390 13.20 6.76 0.71
C ALA A 390 13.57 5.27 0.88
N HIS A 391 13.12 4.41 -0.03
CA HIS A 391 13.53 2.99 -0.05
C HIS A 391 15.06 2.84 -0.20
N LYS A 392 15.67 3.55 -1.14
CA LYS A 392 17.14 3.49 -1.35
C LYS A 392 17.91 3.92 -0.10
N LEU A 393 17.46 4.97 0.57
CA LEU A 393 18.06 5.45 1.81
C LEU A 393 17.95 4.39 2.92
N ALA A 394 16.80 3.79 3.12
CA ALA A 394 16.60 2.71 4.08
C ALA A 394 17.52 1.51 3.78
N LYS A 395 17.48 1.03 2.53
CA LYS A 395 18.29 -0.11 2.06
C LYS A 395 19.79 0.12 2.22
N SER A 396 20.29 1.32 1.90
CA SER A 396 21.74 1.65 2.03
C SER A 396 22.23 1.65 3.47
N ASN A 397 21.30 1.71 4.45
CA ASN A 397 21.59 1.61 5.89
C ASN A 397 21.24 0.22 6.47
N GLY A 398 21.06 -0.80 5.62
CA GLY A 398 20.81 -2.17 6.04
C GLY A 398 19.38 -2.42 6.55
N TRP A 399 18.46 -1.49 6.36
CA TRP A 399 17.07 -1.65 6.76
C TRP A 399 16.27 -2.48 5.76
N GLY A 400 15.24 -3.15 6.26
CA GLY A 400 14.13 -3.64 5.44
C GLY A 400 13.22 -2.50 4.97
N THR A 401 12.35 -2.82 4.03
CA THR A 401 11.25 -1.93 3.61
C THR A 401 9.98 -2.75 3.47
N MET A 402 8.90 -2.31 4.10
CA MET A 402 7.56 -2.88 3.94
C MET A 402 6.71 -1.89 3.14
N VAL A 403 6.27 -2.26 1.94
CA VAL A 403 5.34 -1.43 1.17
C VAL A 403 3.95 -1.58 1.76
N SER A 404 3.26 -0.46 1.98
CA SER A 404 1.99 -0.44 2.69
C SER A 404 0.89 0.28 1.92
N HIS A 405 -0.33 -0.22 2.11
CA HIS A 405 -1.58 0.44 1.77
C HIS A 405 -1.92 1.55 2.78
N ARG A 406 -3.12 2.10 2.65
CA ARG A 406 -3.76 2.92 3.69
C ARG A 406 -5.12 2.32 4.08
N SER A 407 -5.69 2.79 5.20
CA SER A 407 -7.03 2.36 5.64
C SER A 407 -8.12 2.70 4.63
N GLY A 408 -8.05 3.88 3.99
CA GLY A 408 -8.87 4.24 2.84
C GLY A 408 -8.17 3.94 1.52
N GLU A 409 -8.55 2.85 0.89
CA GLU A 409 -7.98 2.38 -0.38
C GLU A 409 -8.96 2.49 -1.53
N THR A 410 -8.41 2.39 -2.73
CA THR A 410 -9.14 2.24 -3.98
C THR A 410 -8.77 0.91 -4.65
N GLU A 411 -9.31 0.65 -5.82
CA GLU A 411 -8.97 -0.55 -6.61
C GLU A 411 -7.64 -0.41 -7.37
N ASP A 412 -6.94 0.72 -7.25
CA ASP A 412 -5.63 0.93 -7.86
C ASP A 412 -4.61 -0.07 -7.31
N THR A 413 -3.83 -0.68 -8.21
CA THR A 413 -2.89 -1.76 -7.90
C THR A 413 -1.43 -1.32 -7.86
N PHE A 414 -1.13 -0.03 -7.98
CA PHE A 414 0.23 0.48 -8.13
C PHE A 414 1.22 -0.07 -7.11
N ILE A 415 0.82 -0.17 -5.83
CA ILE A 415 1.72 -0.65 -4.77
C ILE A 415 2.09 -2.13 -4.90
N ALA A 416 1.30 -2.93 -5.62
CA ALA A 416 1.66 -4.31 -5.95
C ALA A 416 2.83 -4.37 -6.95
N ASP A 417 2.81 -3.54 -7.98
CA ASP A 417 3.93 -3.40 -8.91
C ASP A 417 5.14 -2.74 -8.22
N LEU A 418 4.91 -1.79 -7.31
CA LEU A 418 5.95 -1.10 -6.56
C LEU A 418 6.74 -2.07 -5.68
N VAL A 419 6.06 -2.90 -4.88
CA VAL A 419 6.73 -3.84 -3.96
C VAL A 419 7.59 -4.85 -4.71
N VAL A 420 7.10 -5.33 -5.87
CA VAL A 420 7.83 -6.28 -6.72
C VAL A 420 8.99 -5.59 -7.43
N GLY A 421 8.79 -4.41 -8.01
CA GLY A 421 9.82 -3.65 -8.70
C GLY A 421 10.96 -3.19 -7.79
N LEU A 422 10.68 -2.87 -6.53
CA LEU A 422 11.69 -2.52 -5.54
C LEU A 422 12.31 -3.75 -4.86
N SER A 423 11.74 -4.94 -5.02
CA SER A 423 12.14 -6.18 -4.34
C SER A 423 12.27 -6.01 -2.83
N THR A 424 11.28 -5.35 -2.22
CA THR A 424 11.33 -5.06 -0.78
C THR A 424 11.10 -6.27 0.11
N GLY A 425 10.55 -7.35 -0.46
CA GLY A 425 10.35 -8.63 0.21
C GLY A 425 9.10 -8.75 1.08
N GLN A 426 8.36 -7.66 1.29
CA GLN A 426 7.15 -7.69 2.13
C GLN A 426 6.15 -6.59 1.74
N ILE A 427 4.85 -6.91 1.86
CA ILE A 427 3.75 -5.99 1.59
C ILE A 427 2.70 -6.08 2.70
N LYS A 428 2.26 -4.94 3.22
CA LYS A 428 1.13 -4.80 4.14
C LYS A 428 -0.03 -4.15 3.38
N THR A 429 -1.05 -4.94 3.00
CA THR A 429 -2.18 -4.41 2.24
C THR A 429 -3.53 -5.02 2.67
N GLY A 430 -3.66 -5.26 3.98
CA GLY A 430 -4.90 -5.70 4.63
C GLY A 430 -5.08 -7.22 4.68
N ALA A 431 -6.27 -7.65 5.07
CA ALA A 431 -6.66 -9.06 5.10
C ALA A 431 -6.81 -9.66 3.69
N PRO A 432 -6.84 -11.00 3.55
CA PRO A 432 -7.23 -11.64 2.30
C PRO A 432 -8.77 -11.56 2.09
N CYS A 433 -9.30 -10.37 2.24
CA CYS A 433 -10.72 -10.03 2.19
C CYS A 433 -10.87 -8.54 1.82
N ARG A 434 -12.02 -8.15 1.23
CA ARG A 434 -12.34 -6.83 0.68
C ARG A 434 -11.61 -6.56 -0.65
N SER A 435 -12.38 -6.13 -1.65
CA SER A 435 -11.93 -6.07 -3.05
C SER A 435 -10.73 -5.13 -3.27
N GLU A 436 -10.70 -4.00 -2.57
CA GLU A 436 -9.61 -3.02 -2.66
C GLU A 436 -8.28 -3.54 -2.10
N ARG A 437 -8.31 -4.52 -1.18
CA ARG A 437 -7.13 -5.23 -0.66
C ARG A 437 -6.73 -6.33 -1.64
N LEU A 438 -7.69 -7.18 -2.01
CA LEU A 438 -7.48 -8.26 -2.96
C LEU A 438 -7.01 -7.78 -4.33
N ALA A 439 -7.37 -6.58 -4.76
CA ALA A 439 -6.86 -6.00 -6.00
C ALA A 439 -5.33 -6.02 -6.07
N LYS A 440 -4.64 -5.68 -4.95
CA LYS A 440 -3.17 -5.68 -4.86
C LYS A 440 -2.63 -7.11 -4.84
N TYR A 441 -3.19 -8.00 -4.03
CA TYR A 441 -2.77 -9.40 -3.97
C TYR A 441 -2.98 -10.11 -5.30
N ASN A 442 -4.13 -9.92 -5.95
CA ASN A 442 -4.42 -10.49 -7.26
C ASN A 442 -3.46 -9.97 -8.35
N GLN A 443 -2.99 -8.71 -8.24
CA GLN A 443 -1.97 -8.18 -9.14
C GLN A 443 -0.63 -8.89 -8.95
N ILE A 444 -0.21 -9.17 -7.73
CA ILE A 444 1.02 -9.92 -7.47
C ILE A 444 0.92 -11.36 -8.00
N LEU A 445 -0.26 -12.02 -7.90
CA LEU A 445 -0.49 -13.33 -8.52
C LEU A 445 -0.32 -13.28 -10.05
N ARG A 446 -0.81 -12.24 -10.73
CA ARG A 446 -0.60 -12.05 -12.18
C ARG A 446 0.87 -11.85 -12.52
N ILE A 447 1.60 -11.09 -11.68
CA ILE A 447 3.05 -10.90 -11.85
C ILE A 447 3.79 -12.23 -11.65
N GLU A 448 3.40 -13.05 -10.66
CA GLU A 448 3.97 -14.39 -10.46
C GLU A 448 3.76 -15.28 -11.68
N GLU A 449 2.55 -15.29 -12.25
CA GLU A 449 2.23 -16.02 -13.47
C GLU A 449 3.07 -15.53 -14.67
N GLU A 450 3.20 -14.21 -14.84
CA GLU A 450 4.03 -13.62 -15.92
C GLU A 450 5.51 -14.00 -15.77
N LEU A 451 6.05 -14.02 -14.55
CA LEU A 451 7.42 -14.41 -14.28
C LEU A 451 7.66 -15.90 -14.47
N GLY A 452 6.65 -16.73 -14.28
CA GLY A 452 6.74 -18.19 -14.41
C GLY A 452 7.87 -18.80 -13.59
N ALA A 453 8.76 -19.55 -14.23
CA ALA A 453 9.90 -20.20 -13.57
C ALA A 453 10.96 -19.20 -13.01
N ALA A 454 10.92 -17.95 -13.40
CA ALA A 454 11.81 -16.90 -12.87
C ALA A 454 11.27 -16.25 -11.60
N ALA A 455 10.05 -16.56 -11.18
CA ALA A 455 9.45 -16.03 -9.96
C ALA A 455 10.25 -16.49 -8.72
N LYS A 456 10.65 -15.53 -7.90
CA LYS A 456 11.33 -15.76 -6.62
C LYS A 456 10.47 -15.19 -5.50
N TYR A 457 10.13 -16.00 -4.52
CA TYR A 457 9.39 -15.57 -3.33
C TYR A 457 10.37 -15.26 -2.20
N ALA A 458 10.16 -14.14 -1.49
CA ALA A 458 11.09 -13.70 -0.44
C ALA A 458 11.19 -14.68 0.76
N GLY A 459 10.07 -15.29 1.15
CA GLY A 459 10.04 -16.30 2.20
C GLY A 459 10.67 -15.82 3.52
N GLU A 460 11.50 -16.64 4.13
CA GLU A 460 12.20 -16.32 5.40
C GLU A 460 13.12 -15.09 5.28
N LYS A 461 13.51 -14.70 4.08
CA LYS A 461 14.34 -13.51 3.82
C LYS A 461 13.53 -12.22 3.64
N PHE A 462 12.25 -12.21 4.00
CA PHE A 462 11.32 -11.09 3.74
C PHE A 462 11.84 -9.70 4.15
N ARG A 463 12.71 -9.62 5.14
CA ARG A 463 13.30 -8.34 5.61
C ARG A 463 14.33 -7.76 4.63
N ASN A 464 15.20 -8.63 4.10
CA ASN A 464 16.28 -8.27 3.17
C ASN A 464 16.45 -9.36 2.11
N PRO A 465 15.53 -9.46 1.14
CA PRO A 465 15.50 -10.58 0.20
C PRO A 465 16.66 -10.58 -0.81
N THR A 466 17.36 -9.47 -0.94
CA THR A 466 18.52 -9.29 -1.84
C THR A 466 19.86 -9.25 -1.10
N ALA A 467 19.88 -9.54 0.21
CA ALA A 467 21.11 -9.60 1.01
C ALA A 467 21.77 -10.99 0.96
#